data_38f85624f83bf9087b6bb03a05809fa2
#
_entry.id   38f85624f83bf9087b6bb03a05809fa2
#
_cell.length_a   1.000
_cell.length_b   1.000
_cell.length_c   1.000
_cell.angle_alpha   90.00
_cell.angle_beta   90.00
_cell.angle_gamma   90.00
#
_symmetry.space_group_name_H-M   'P 1'
#
loop_
_entity.id
_entity.type
_entity.pdbx_description
1 polymer ?
#
loop_
_entity_poly.entity_id
_entity_poly.type
_entity_poly.pdbx_seq_one_letter_code
_entity_poly.pdbx_strand_id
1 'polypeptide(L)'
;FHELDVAFMMHGSPTTCTDVKCLADQSFKVTFHGKRAHAALAPEQGRSAFDALLVAFIGIEFLREHVPDDVRMHYSVAELRGPANVVPVKSVGKFSLRSFSKEE
;
A
#
# COMPACT_ATOMS: atom_id res chain seq x y z
N PHE A 1 14.32 -25.35 7.82
CA PHE A 1 15.14 -24.56 8.76
C PHE A 1 15.16 -25.12 10.19
N HIS A 2 14.28 -26.08 10.54
CA HIS A 2 14.16 -26.64 11.91
C HIS A 2 15.37 -27.50 12.35
N GLU A 3 16.22 -27.90 11.41
CA GLU A 3 17.41 -28.74 11.66
C GLU A 3 18.72 -27.94 11.67
N LEU A 4 18.65 -26.60 11.58
CA LEU A 4 19.80 -25.73 11.55
C LEU A 4 19.96 -24.98 12.88
N ASP A 5 21.16 -24.99 13.44
CA ASP A 5 21.49 -24.19 14.62
C ASP A 5 21.68 -22.71 14.28
N VAL A 6 22.21 -22.43 13.08
CA VAL A 6 22.50 -21.08 12.60
C VAL A 6 22.31 -20.99 11.08
N ALA A 7 21.78 -19.87 10.60
CA ALA A 7 21.72 -19.54 9.19
C ALA A 7 22.24 -18.11 8.96
N PHE A 8 23.11 -17.94 7.94
CA PHE A 8 23.64 -16.66 7.54
C PHE A 8 23.13 -16.28 6.14
N MET A 9 22.78 -15.01 5.97
CA MET A 9 22.41 -14.44 4.68
C MET A 9 23.27 -13.20 4.43
N MET A 10 23.94 -13.15 3.28
CA MET A 10 24.66 -11.95 2.84
C MET A 10 23.76 -11.07 2.01
N HIS A 11 23.71 -9.79 2.33
CA HIS A 11 22.93 -8.79 1.62
C HIS A 11 23.80 -7.56 1.33
N GLY A 12 23.71 -7.02 0.11
CA GLY A 12 24.42 -5.79 -0.27
C GLY A 12 23.98 -4.60 0.59
N SER A 13 24.96 -3.87 1.13
CA SER A 13 24.75 -2.69 1.98
C SER A 13 25.90 -1.72 1.78
N PRO A 14 25.70 -0.40 1.93
CA PRO A 14 26.76 0.60 1.88
C PRO A 14 27.76 0.49 3.04
N THR A 15 27.41 -0.24 4.10
CA THR A 15 28.27 -0.48 5.26
C THR A 15 28.32 -1.96 5.61
N THR A 16 29.50 -2.42 6.08
CA THR A 16 29.65 -3.78 6.60
C THR A 16 29.08 -3.83 8.02
N CYS A 17 28.11 -4.72 8.24
CA CYS A 17 27.43 -4.88 9.52
C CYS A 17 27.10 -6.36 9.76
N THR A 18 27.27 -6.83 10.99
CA THR A 18 26.97 -8.21 11.39
C THR A 18 25.65 -8.34 12.16
N ASP A 19 25.16 -7.23 12.68
CA ASP A 19 23.89 -7.17 13.39
C ASP A 19 23.07 -5.99 12.85
N VAL A 20 22.09 -6.30 12.01
CA VAL A 20 21.23 -5.31 11.36
C VAL A 20 19.84 -5.39 11.96
N LYS A 21 19.35 -4.29 12.51
CA LYS A 21 17.94 -4.17 12.88
C LYS A 21 17.09 -4.15 11.61
N CYS A 22 16.18 -5.09 11.48
CA CYS A 22 15.22 -5.17 10.39
C CYS A 22 13.86 -4.68 10.86
N LEU A 23 13.15 -3.95 9.99
CA LEU A 23 11.76 -3.58 10.23
C LEU A 23 10.86 -4.81 10.00
N ALA A 24 9.87 -5.00 10.86
CA ALA A 24 8.74 -5.87 10.54
C ALA A 24 7.99 -5.29 9.34
N ASP A 25 7.42 -6.14 8.49
CA ASP A 25 6.64 -5.74 7.31
C ASP A 25 5.25 -6.37 7.37
N GLN A 26 4.25 -5.54 7.17
CA GLN A 26 2.87 -5.95 6.98
C GLN A 26 2.37 -5.39 5.65
N SER A 27 2.16 -6.27 4.68
CA SER A 27 1.63 -5.90 3.36
C SER A 27 0.21 -6.43 3.18
N PHE A 28 -0.66 -5.60 2.60
CA PHE A 28 -2.04 -5.97 2.30
C PHE A 28 -2.56 -5.27 1.05
N LYS A 29 -3.69 -5.75 0.54
CA LYS A 29 -4.40 -5.14 -0.58
C LYS A 29 -5.78 -4.68 -0.13
N VAL A 30 -6.19 -3.52 -0.63
CA VAL A 30 -7.55 -2.99 -0.44
C VAL A 30 -8.21 -2.88 -1.80
N THR A 31 -9.38 -3.46 -1.94
CA THR A 31 -10.19 -3.38 -3.16
C THR A 31 -11.37 -2.47 -2.91
N PHE A 32 -11.51 -1.45 -3.76
CA PHE A 32 -12.69 -0.59 -3.78
C PHE A 32 -13.60 -0.99 -4.93
N HIS A 33 -14.89 -1.02 -4.65
CA HIS A 33 -15.95 -1.28 -5.61
C HIS A 33 -16.79 -0.04 -5.82
N GLY A 34 -16.95 0.35 -7.07
CA GLY A 34 -17.70 1.52 -7.49
C GLY A 34 -18.96 1.16 -8.28
N LYS A 35 -19.52 2.15 -8.92
CA LYS A 35 -20.66 2.04 -9.83
C LYS A 35 -20.29 2.67 -11.17
N ARG A 36 -20.50 1.92 -12.25
CA ARG A 36 -20.21 2.40 -13.60
C ARG A 36 -21.17 3.49 -14.03
N ALA A 37 -20.65 4.48 -14.73
CA ALA A 37 -21.43 5.47 -15.46
C ALA A 37 -20.59 6.04 -16.61
N HIS A 38 -21.27 6.62 -17.61
CA HIS A 38 -20.59 7.35 -18.68
C HIS A 38 -20.11 8.69 -18.13
N ALA A 39 -18.82 8.96 -18.19
CA ALA A 39 -18.19 10.11 -17.54
C ALA A 39 -18.66 11.48 -18.07
N ALA A 40 -19.15 11.54 -19.32
CA ALA A 40 -19.62 12.77 -19.93
C ALA A 40 -21.16 12.91 -19.92
N LEU A 41 -21.91 11.79 -19.98
CA LEU A 41 -23.37 11.84 -20.15
C LEU A 41 -24.13 11.76 -18.83
N ALA A 42 -23.65 10.99 -17.86
CA ALA A 42 -24.33 10.78 -16.60
C ALA A 42 -23.34 10.43 -15.46
N PRO A 43 -22.31 11.27 -15.24
CA PRO A 43 -21.29 10.99 -14.19
C PRO A 43 -21.90 10.93 -12.78
N GLU A 44 -22.97 11.68 -12.52
CA GLU A 44 -23.69 11.72 -11.25
C GLU A 44 -24.33 10.38 -10.87
N GLN A 45 -24.52 9.48 -11.81
CA GLN A 45 -25.04 8.14 -11.58
C GLN A 45 -23.95 7.14 -11.19
N GLY A 46 -22.68 7.52 -11.38
CA GLY A 46 -21.52 6.71 -11.08
C GLY A 46 -21.03 6.88 -9.65
N ARG A 47 -20.10 6.00 -9.28
CA ARG A 47 -19.26 6.11 -8.08
C ARG A 47 -17.90 5.54 -8.39
N SER A 48 -16.89 6.41 -8.44
CA SER A 48 -15.54 6.03 -8.83
C SER A 48 -14.85 5.22 -7.73
N ALA A 49 -14.47 3.99 -8.05
CA ALA A 49 -13.61 3.18 -7.17
C ALA A 49 -12.19 3.76 -7.12
N PHE A 50 -11.75 4.45 -8.16
CA PHE A 50 -10.43 5.06 -8.17
C PHE A 50 -10.37 6.30 -7.27
N ASP A 51 -11.42 7.11 -7.22
CA ASP A 51 -11.46 8.26 -6.31
C ASP A 51 -11.37 7.80 -4.84
N ALA A 52 -12.04 6.68 -4.50
CA ALA A 52 -11.92 6.09 -3.17
C ALA A 52 -10.48 5.66 -2.86
N LEU A 53 -9.76 5.08 -3.82
CA LEU A 53 -8.36 4.71 -3.67
C LEU A 53 -7.46 5.95 -3.50
N LEU A 54 -7.70 7.01 -4.27
CA LEU A 54 -6.95 8.27 -4.14
C LEU A 54 -7.16 8.91 -2.77
N VAL A 55 -8.40 8.92 -2.28
CA VAL A 55 -8.70 9.42 -0.92
C VAL A 55 -8.00 8.60 0.15
N ALA A 56 -7.92 7.27 -0.02
CA ALA A 56 -7.17 6.39 0.88
C ALA A 56 -5.67 6.73 0.88
N PHE A 57 -5.07 6.98 -0.28
CA PHE A 57 -3.66 7.40 -0.37
C PHE A 57 -3.42 8.75 0.32
N ILE A 58 -4.27 9.73 0.07
CA ILE A 58 -4.21 11.05 0.72
C ILE A 58 -4.37 10.92 2.24
N GLY A 59 -5.27 10.05 2.71
CA GLY A 59 -5.45 9.77 4.13
C GLY A 59 -4.18 9.23 4.80
N ILE A 60 -3.41 8.38 4.11
CA ILE A 60 -2.12 7.89 4.59
C ILE A 60 -1.09 9.02 4.69
N GLU A 61 -1.07 9.95 3.72
CA GLU A 61 -0.17 11.10 3.80
C GLU A 61 -0.45 11.96 5.05
N PHE A 62 -1.71 12.19 5.38
CA PHE A 62 -2.08 12.92 6.60
C PHE A 62 -1.77 12.14 7.88
N LEU A 63 -1.82 10.80 7.82
CA LEU A 63 -1.51 9.96 8.97
C LEU A 63 -0.01 9.95 9.31
N ARG A 64 0.88 10.20 8.36
CA ARG A 64 2.34 10.17 8.56
C ARG A 64 2.83 11.06 9.70
N GLU A 65 2.15 12.17 9.94
CA GLU A 65 2.48 13.10 11.01
C GLU A 65 2.15 12.56 12.42
N HIS A 66 1.31 11.52 12.49
CA HIS A 66 0.76 11.01 13.74
C HIS A 66 1.27 9.63 14.14
N VAL A 67 2.32 9.14 13.49
CA VAL A 67 2.94 7.84 13.76
C VAL A 67 4.39 8.03 14.23
N PRO A 68 4.97 7.04 14.96
CA PRO A 68 6.37 7.08 15.34
C PRO A 68 7.33 7.20 14.14
N ASP A 69 8.51 7.78 14.37
CA ASP A 69 9.50 8.09 13.33
C ASP A 69 10.03 6.88 12.58
N ASP A 70 9.98 5.68 13.15
CA ASP A 70 10.41 4.44 12.51
C ASP A 70 9.33 3.78 11.67
N VAL A 71 8.08 4.22 11.77
CA VAL A 71 6.99 3.70 10.93
C VAL A 71 7.17 4.17 9.49
N ARG A 72 7.11 3.22 8.56
CA ARG A 72 7.15 3.46 7.11
C ARG A 72 5.87 2.96 6.47
N MET A 73 5.21 3.83 5.74
CA MET A 73 3.98 3.53 5.02
C MET A 73 4.19 3.79 3.54
N HIS A 74 3.98 2.78 2.73
CA HIS A 74 4.08 2.85 1.27
C HIS A 74 2.83 2.28 0.63
N TYR A 75 2.53 2.75 -0.57
CA TYR A 75 1.40 2.27 -1.33
C TYR A 75 1.66 2.35 -2.83
N SER A 76 0.92 1.58 -3.58
CA SER A 76 0.89 1.63 -5.04
C SER A 76 -0.46 1.19 -5.57
N VAL A 77 -0.75 1.56 -6.82
CA VAL A 77 -1.91 1.01 -7.53
C VAL A 77 -1.56 -0.39 -8.01
N ALA A 78 -2.29 -1.40 -7.54
CA ALA A 78 -2.10 -2.78 -7.94
C ALA A 78 -2.96 -3.17 -9.15
N GLU A 79 -4.19 -2.62 -9.24
CA GLU A 79 -5.09 -2.85 -10.37
C GLU A 79 -5.99 -1.63 -10.59
N LEU A 80 -6.00 -1.15 -11.81
CA LEU A 80 -6.94 -0.16 -12.31
C LEU A 80 -7.14 -0.39 -13.79
N ARG A 81 -8.39 -0.67 -14.19
CA ARG A 81 -8.74 -0.96 -15.58
C ARG A 81 -9.95 -0.14 -16.02
N GLY A 82 -10.00 0.14 -17.30
CA GLY A 82 -11.09 0.81 -17.96
C GLY A 82 -10.65 2.02 -18.77
N PRO A 83 -11.47 2.46 -19.74
CA PRO A 83 -11.22 3.65 -20.53
C PRO A 83 -11.49 4.93 -19.71
N ALA A 84 -10.85 6.01 -20.09
CA ALA A 84 -10.96 7.30 -19.41
C ALA A 84 -12.38 7.92 -19.41
N ASN A 85 -13.22 7.50 -20.34
CA ASN A 85 -14.61 7.99 -20.48
C ASN A 85 -15.64 7.17 -19.69
N VAL A 86 -15.20 6.27 -18.84
CA VAL A 86 -16.07 5.45 -17.97
C VAL A 86 -15.61 5.56 -16.53
N VAL A 87 -16.54 5.81 -15.62
CA VAL A 87 -16.28 5.83 -14.17
C VAL A 87 -15.79 4.44 -13.71
N PRO A 88 -14.61 4.34 -13.09
CA PRO A 88 -14.04 3.07 -12.68
C PRO A 88 -14.88 2.33 -11.64
N VAL A 89 -15.15 1.06 -11.88
CA VAL A 89 -15.97 0.20 -10.98
C VAL A 89 -15.14 -0.60 -9.98
N LYS A 90 -13.83 -0.73 -10.23
CA LYS A 90 -12.92 -1.46 -9.37
C LYS A 90 -11.54 -0.81 -9.39
N SER A 91 -10.97 -0.67 -8.21
CA SER A 91 -9.56 -0.34 -8.04
C SER A 91 -8.97 -1.16 -6.90
N VAL A 92 -7.68 -1.47 -7.00
CA VAL A 92 -6.95 -2.21 -5.96
C VAL A 92 -5.70 -1.43 -5.61
N GLY A 93 -5.57 -1.06 -4.35
CA GLY A 93 -4.34 -0.54 -3.77
C GLY A 93 -3.55 -1.63 -3.06
N LYS A 94 -2.24 -1.58 -3.16
CA LYS A 94 -1.31 -2.36 -2.36
C LYS A 94 -0.65 -1.44 -1.35
N PHE A 95 -0.64 -1.85 -0.09
CA PHE A 95 -0.08 -1.10 1.03
C PHE A 95 1.00 -1.93 1.71
N SER A 96 2.05 -1.29 2.20
CA SER A 96 3.11 -1.89 2.98
C SER A 96 3.39 -0.99 4.18
N LEU A 97 3.29 -1.55 5.36
CA LEU A 97 3.60 -0.91 6.63
C LEU A 97 4.83 -1.57 7.22
N ARG A 98 5.77 -0.78 7.70
CA ARG A 98 6.99 -1.27 8.33
C ARG A 98 7.26 -0.51 9.61
N SER A 99 7.69 -1.24 10.65
CA SER A 99 8.12 -0.70 11.94
C SER A 99 9.08 -1.66 12.61
N PHE A 100 9.83 -1.22 13.62
CA PHE A 100 10.64 -2.13 14.46
C PHE A 100 9.78 -3.02 15.37
N SER A 101 8.57 -2.59 15.70
CA SER A 101 7.57 -3.37 16.44
C SER A 101 6.41 -3.79 15.55
N LYS A 102 5.81 -4.95 15.84
CA LYS A 102 4.56 -5.38 15.19
C LYS A 102 3.31 -4.82 15.88
N GLU A 103 3.47 -4.19 17.02
CA GLU A 103 2.40 -3.64 17.86
C GLU A 103 2.16 -2.14 17.58
N GLU A 104 3.00 -1.53 16.77
CA GLU A 104 2.92 -0.13 16.33
C GLU A 104 2.15 0.06 15.03
#